data_42bd1fc8a85ecd27a61403f11149459f
#
_entry.id   42bd1fc8a85ecd27a61403f11149459f
#
_cell.length_a   1.000
_cell.length_b   1.000
_cell.length_c   1.000
_cell.angle_alpha   90.00
_cell.angle_beta   90.00
_cell.angle_gamma   90.00
#
_symmetry.space_group_name_H-M   'P 1'
#
loop_
_entity.id
_entity.type
_entity.pdbx_description
1 polymer ?
#
loop_
_entity_poly.entity_id
_entity_poly.type
_entity_poly.pdbx_seq_one_letter_code
_entity_poly.pdbx_strand_id
1 'polypeptide(L)'
;ALKPLRDRFGLEQVSVTTLQALSGAGYPGVSSLDILDNVLPFIGEEEEKMEKEPLKLLGDCDGLSITPASISISAQCNRVHVHDGHLECVSVALREAVDMEALADVYRDFTGLPQEMGLPFAPKQPIVVRDEPDRPQPRLDRDTEAGMSVVVGRIRPCKVLDFKMLVLVHNTIRGAAGTAILNGELLKEQG
;
A
#
# COMPACT_ATOMS: atom_id res chain seq x y z
N ALA A 1 -3.75 0.09 -2.50
CA ALA A 1 -4.85 0.26 -1.53
C ALA A 1 -5.66 1.55 -1.76
N LEU A 2 -5.02 2.68 -2.07
CA LEU A 2 -5.73 3.96 -2.23
C LEU A 2 -6.52 4.07 -3.54
N LYS A 3 -6.06 3.42 -4.62
CA LYS A 3 -6.71 3.53 -5.94
C LYS A 3 -8.18 3.09 -5.94
N PRO A 4 -8.58 1.93 -5.39
CA PRO A 4 -9.98 1.55 -5.35
C PRO A 4 -10.88 2.58 -4.64
N LEU A 5 -10.38 3.17 -3.55
CA LEU A 5 -11.10 4.20 -2.78
C LEU A 5 -11.27 5.49 -3.59
N ARG A 6 -10.17 5.95 -4.23
CA ARG A 6 -10.20 7.13 -5.10
C ARG A 6 -11.21 6.96 -6.22
N ASP A 7 -11.15 5.84 -6.92
CA ASP A 7 -11.94 5.61 -8.12
C ASP A 7 -13.44 5.43 -7.82
N ARG A 8 -13.78 4.85 -6.68
CA ARG A 8 -15.15 4.53 -6.32
C ARG A 8 -15.85 5.59 -5.48
N PHE A 9 -15.15 6.20 -4.53
CA PHE A 9 -15.75 7.08 -3.51
C PHE A 9 -15.14 8.49 -3.50
N GLY A 10 -14.07 8.72 -4.27
CA GLY A 10 -13.28 9.93 -4.17
C GLY A 10 -12.47 9.98 -2.87
N LEU A 11 -11.17 10.21 -2.97
CA LEU A 11 -10.25 10.27 -1.83
C LEU A 11 -9.84 11.73 -1.61
N GLU A 12 -10.03 12.25 -0.39
CA GLU A 12 -9.70 13.64 -0.05
C GLU A 12 -8.47 13.77 0.85
N GLN A 13 -8.41 12.96 1.92
CA GLN A 13 -7.34 13.04 2.89
C GLN A 13 -6.84 11.65 3.26
N VAL A 14 -5.53 11.55 3.48
CA VAL A 14 -4.86 10.34 3.96
C VAL A 14 -3.91 10.73 5.09
N SER A 15 -4.03 10.07 6.23
CA SER A 15 -3.02 10.06 7.27
C SER A 15 -2.44 8.67 7.34
N VAL A 16 -1.12 8.54 7.21
CA VAL A 16 -0.43 7.26 7.22
C VAL A 16 0.74 7.26 8.19
N THR A 17 0.82 6.21 8.99
CA THR A 17 2.01 5.90 9.79
C THR A 17 2.53 4.55 9.34
N THR A 18 3.78 4.49 8.88
CA THR A 18 4.40 3.25 8.42
C THR A 18 5.22 2.57 9.50
N LEU A 19 5.22 1.25 9.49
CA LEU A 19 6.10 0.37 10.26
C LEU A 19 6.91 -0.43 9.25
N GLN A 20 8.05 0.14 8.82
CA GLN A 20 8.82 -0.39 7.71
C GLN A 20 9.85 -1.42 8.16
N ALA A 21 9.92 -2.53 7.42
CA ALA A 21 10.82 -3.65 7.65
C ALA A 21 12.29 -3.31 7.39
N LEU A 22 13.19 -4.06 8.02
CA LEU A 22 14.65 -3.89 7.93
C LEU A 22 15.18 -4.03 6.51
N SER A 23 14.64 -4.95 5.72
CA SER A 23 15.07 -5.18 4.33
C SER A 23 14.92 -3.95 3.43
N GLY A 24 14.02 -3.01 3.78
CA GLY A 24 13.88 -1.74 3.07
C GLY A 24 15.07 -0.79 3.21
N ALA A 25 15.94 -1.01 4.19
CA ALA A 25 17.15 -0.20 4.37
C ALA A 25 18.30 -0.57 3.39
N GLY A 26 18.18 -1.68 2.65
CA GLY A 26 19.24 -2.16 1.79
C GLY A 26 20.48 -2.66 2.57
N TYR A 27 21.57 -2.97 1.87
CA TYR A 27 22.82 -3.36 2.52
C TYR A 27 23.69 -2.10 2.77
N PRO A 28 24.34 -1.97 3.92
CA PRO A 28 24.52 -2.92 5.02
C PRO A 28 23.32 -3.00 6.01
N GLY A 29 22.24 -2.30 5.78
CA GLY A 29 21.07 -2.30 6.64
C GLY A 29 21.18 -1.34 7.82
N VAL A 30 20.43 -1.64 8.87
CA VAL A 30 20.47 -0.92 10.15
C VAL A 30 21.33 -1.72 11.13
N SER A 31 22.17 -1.03 11.89
CA SER A 31 22.94 -1.67 12.96
C SER A 31 22.01 -2.40 13.94
N SER A 32 22.39 -3.63 14.32
CA SER A 32 21.52 -4.45 15.18
C SER A 32 21.24 -3.80 16.54
N LEU A 33 22.19 -3.07 17.11
CA LEU A 33 22.02 -2.38 18.38
C LEU A 33 21.16 -1.11 18.26
N ASP A 34 20.98 -0.57 17.06
CA ASP A 34 20.14 0.59 16.84
C ASP A 34 18.65 0.22 16.75
N ILE A 35 18.34 -1.04 16.33
CA ILE A 35 16.97 -1.46 16.08
C ILE A 35 16.44 -2.52 17.03
N LEU A 36 17.31 -3.31 17.70
CA LEU A 36 16.88 -4.26 18.71
C LEU A 36 16.27 -3.52 19.90
N ASP A 37 15.08 -3.95 20.33
CA ASP A 37 14.33 -3.31 21.43
C ASP A 37 14.07 -1.81 21.19
N ASN A 38 13.94 -1.40 19.89
CA ASN A 38 13.83 0.00 19.50
C ASN A 38 12.95 0.17 18.26
N VAL A 39 12.44 1.40 18.08
CA VAL A 39 11.79 1.90 16.86
C VAL A 39 12.55 3.16 16.43
N LEU A 40 12.99 3.21 15.17
CA LEU A 40 13.59 4.42 14.62
C LEU A 40 12.49 5.28 13.99
N PRO A 41 12.16 6.46 14.54
CA PRO A 41 11.05 7.29 14.08
C PRO A 41 11.44 8.21 12.93
N PHE A 42 12.36 7.77 12.07
CA PHE A 42 12.85 8.54 10.93
C PHE A 42 13.45 7.63 9.86
N ILE A 43 13.06 7.86 8.63
CA ILE A 43 13.66 7.28 7.43
C ILE A 43 13.87 8.43 6.44
N GLY A 44 15.13 8.71 6.08
CA GLY A 44 15.47 9.88 5.25
C GLY A 44 14.67 9.95 3.95
N GLU A 45 14.09 11.10 3.65
CA GLU A 45 13.30 11.41 2.45
C GLU A 45 12.02 10.57 2.24
N GLU A 46 11.71 9.63 3.13
CA GLU A 46 10.60 8.70 2.92
C GLU A 46 9.24 9.37 3.11
N GLU A 47 9.12 10.28 4.07
CA GLU A 47 7.87 11.01 4.33
C GLU A 47 7.51 11.90 3.13
N GLU A 48 8.48 12.64 2.60
CA GLU A 48 8.26 13.48 1.41
C GLU A 48 7.88 12.66 0.17
N LYS A 49 8.44 11.46 0.00
CA LYS A 49 8.05 10.53 -1.08
C LYS A 49 6.63 10.04 -0.87
N MET A 50 6.29 9.59 0.34
CA MET A 50 4.95 9.12 0.68
C MET A 50 3.87 10.19 0.48
N GLU A 51 4.20 11.46 0.65
CA GLU A 51 3.28 12.58 0.46
C GLU A 51 3.15 13.02 -1.01
N LYS A 52 4.19 12.85 -1.83
CA LYS A 52 4.26 13.35 -3.22
C LYS A 52 3.98 12.29 -4.28
N GLU A 53 4.60 11.11 -4.18
CA GLU A 53 4.51 10.09 -5.22
C GLU A 53 3.07 9.58 -5.45
N PRO A 54 2.24 9.34 -4.41
CA PRO A 54 0.87 8.92 -4.61
C PRO A 54 0.03 9.94 -5.38
N LEU A 55 0.31 11.24 -5.26
CA LEU A 55 -0.40 12.26 -6.02
C LEU A 55 -0.20 12.10 -7.52
N LYS A 56 1.03 11.75 -7.94
CA LYS A 56 1.34 11.44 -9.34
C LYS A 56 0.70 10.12 -9.77
N LEU A 57 0.85 9.06 -8.96
CA LEU A 57 0.37 7.71 -9.29
C LEU A 57 -1.16 7.62 -9.35
N LEU A 58 -1.84 8.42 -8.53
CA LEU A 58 -3.30 8.55 -8.51
C LEU A 58 -3.82 9.72 -9.34
N GLY A 59 -2.94 10.41 -10.06
CA GLY A 59 -3.29 11.50 -10.96
C GLY A 59 -3.95 11.04 -12.26
N ASP A 60 -4.40 11.98 -13.04
CA ASP A 60 -5.01 11.74 -14.34
C ASP A 60 -3.96 11.95 -15.45
N CYS A 61 -3.86 10.97 -16.36
CA CYS A 61 -2.90 10.98 -17.48
C CYS A 61 -3.65 11.17 -18.80
N ASP A 62 -3.26 12.19 -19.57
CA ASP A 62 -3.78 12.44 -20.92
C ASP A 62 -2.91 11.83 -22.03
N GLY A 63 -1.90 11.03 -21.67
CA GLY A 63 -0.92 10.44 -22.58
C GLY A 63 0.33 11.30 -22.83
N LEU A 64 0.32 12.58 -22.46
CA LEU A 64 1.43 13.53 -22.61
C LEU A 64 1.90 14.07 -21.27
N SER A 65 0.97 14.27 -20.35
CA SER A 65 1.24 14.83 -19.04
C SER A 65 0.42 14.12 -17.96
N ILE A 66 0.84 14.27 -16.70
CA ILE A 66 0.11 13.79 -15.53
C ILE A 66 -0.33 14.99 -14.71
N THR A 67 -1.64 15.13 -14.53
CA THR A 67 -2.21 16.07 -13.57
C THR A 67 -2.26 15.37 -12.21
N PRO A 68 -1.51 15.83 -11.19
CA PRO A 68 -1.52 15.20 -9.87
C PRO A 68 -2.91 15.16 -9.25
N ALA A 69 -3.21 14.10 -8.51
CA ALA A 69 -4.45 13.99 -7.76
C ALA A 69 -4.54 15.08 -6.66
N SER A 70 -5.73 15.63 -6.46
CA SER A 70 -6.00 16.60 -5.41
C SER A 70 -6.37 15.88 -4.11
N ILE A 71 -5.36 15.33 -3.43
CA ILE A 71 -5.47 14.57 -2.19
C ILE A 71 -4.47 15.16 -1.20
N SER A 72 -4.88 15.38 0.04
CA SER A 72 -3.97 15.78 1.13
C SER A 72 -3.43 14.54 1.81
N ILE A 73 -2.12 14.38 1.83
CA ILE A 73 -1.46 13.23 2.45
C ILE A 73 -0.51 13.71 3.54
N SER A 74 -0.56 13.10 4.71
CA SER A 74 0.40 13.29 5.80
C SER A 74 0.98 11.96 6.19
N ALA A 75 2.31 11.84 6.20
CA ALA A 75 3.03 10.61 6.45
C ALA A 75 3.94 10.71 7.68
N GLN A 76 4.06 9.61 8.42
CA GLN A 76 5.09 9.38 9.43
C GLN A 76 5.75 8.03 9.16
N CYS A 77 7.07 8.00 8.97
CA CYS A 77 7.78 6.80 8.58
C CYS A 77 8.69 6.30 9.71
N ASN A 78 8.43 5.06 10.14
CA ASN A 78 9.20 4.42 11.20
C ASN A 78 9.85 3.14 10.70
N ARG A 79 11.08 2.86 11.14
CA ARG A 79 11.73 1.57 10.97
C ARG A 79 11.52 0.70 12.19
N VAL A 80 11.08 -0.54 11.98
CA VAL A 80 10.81 -1.51 13.05
C VAL A 80 11.62 -2.79 12.88
N HIS A 81 11.77 -3.56 13.96
CA HIS A 81 12.47 -4.84 13.97
C HIS A 81 11.62 -5.96 13.34
N VAL A 82 11.27 -5.80 12.07
CA VAL A 82 10.60 -6.79 11.22
C VAL A 82 11.51 -7.05 10.03
N HIS A 83 11.70 -8.31 9.63
CA HIS A 83 12.62 -8.66 8.54
C HIS A 83 12.10 -8.13 7.20
N ASP A 84 10.92 -8.58 6.77
CA ASP A 84 10.23 -8.18 5.55
C ASP A 84 8.76 -7.87 5.81
N GLY A 85 8.17 -7.02 4.97
CA GLY A 85 6.78 -6.61 5.01
C GLY A 85 6.60 -5.26 5.71
N HIS A 86 6.24 -4.23 4.92
CA HIS A 86 5.86 -2.91 5.43
C HIS A 86 4.40 -2.96 5.86
N LEU A 87 4.15 -2.59 7.11
CA LEU A 87 2.80 -2.45 7.65
C LEU A 87 2.49 -0.96 7.83
N GLU A 88 1.32 -0.54 7.33
CA GLU A 88 0.90 0.85 7.31
C GLU A 88 -0.41 1.02 8.06
N CYS A 89 -0.45 1.95 9.01
CA CYS A 89 -1.66 2.40 9.68
C CYS A 89 -2.23 3.57 8.88
N VAL A 90 -3.33 3.33 8.15
CA VAL A 90 -3.91 4.29 7.22
C VAL A 90 -5.26 4.77 7.74
N SER A 91 -5.47 6.08 7.73
CA SER A 91 -6.78 6.70 7.93
C SER A 91 -7.12 7.57 6.73
N VAL A 92 -8.37 7.54 6.29
CA VAL A 92 -8.82 8.23 5.07
C VAL A 92 -10.09 9.03 5.30
N ALA A 93 -10.21 10.17 4.58
CA ALA A 93 -11.47 10.87 4.35
C ALA A 93 -11.87 10.71 2.88
N LEU A 94 -13.15 10.42 2.65
CA LEU A 94 -13.75 10.17 1.35
C LEU A 94 -14.72 11.31 0.99
N ARG A 95 -14.93 11.54 -0.31
CA ARG A 95 -15.93 12.53 -0.77
C ARG A 95 -17.35 12.04 -0.58
N GLU A 96 -17.57 10.76 -0.81
CA GLU A 96 -18.87 10.12 -0.70
C GLU A 96 -18.99 9.39 0.63
N ALA A 97 -20.13 9.54 1.28
CA ALA A 97 -20.47 8.73 2.45
C ALA A 97 -20.64 7.27 2.04
N VAL A 98 -19.98 6.37 2.72
CA VAL A 98 -19.96 4.95 2.41
C VAL A 98 -20.07 4.13 3.70
N ASP A 99 -20.75 2.98 3.62
CA ASP A 99 -20.76 2.04 4.73
C ASP A 99 -19.55 1.10 4.73
N MET A 100 -19.40 0.36 5.81
CA MET A 100 -18.25 -0.52 6.04
C MET A 100 -18.19 -1.70 5.07
N GLU A 101 -19.34 -2.23 4.67
CA GLU A 101 -19.43 -3.38 3.78
C GLU A 101 -19.03 -2.98 2.36
N ALA A 102 -19.57 -1.89 1.86
CA ALA A 102 -19.18 -1.33 0.56
C ALA A 102 -17.69 -0.98 0.49
N LEU A 103 -17.11 -0.48 1.62
CA LEU A 103 -15.69 -0.21 1.70
C LEU A 103 -14.82 -1.49 1.63
N ALA A 104 -15.26 -2.58 2.25
CA ALA A 104 -14.56 -3.86 2.18
C ALA A 104 -14.70 -4.51 0.80
N ASP A 105 -15.88 -4.41 0.20
CA ASP A 105 -16.16 -5.02 -1.10
C ASP A 105 -15.39 -4.36 -2.23
N VAL A 106 -15.17 -3.04 -2.19
CA VAL A 106 -14.35 -2.37 -3.19
C VAL A 106 -12.91 -2.92 -3.25
N TYR A 107 -12.39 -3.42 -2.13
CA TYR A 107 -11.10 -4.10 -2.09
C TYR A 107 -11.18 -5.55 -2.58
N ARG A 108 -12.23 -6.29 -2.19
CA ARG A 108 -12.42 -7.70 -2.59
C ARG A 108 -12.62 -7.86 -4.09
N ASP A 109 -13.34 -6.90 -4.69
CA ASP A 109 -13.69 -6.91 -6.12
C ASP A 109 -12.62 -6.22 -7.00
N PHE A 110 -11.59 -5.62 -6.39
CA PHE A 110 -10.60 -4.89 -7.16
C PHE A 110 -9.78 -5.79 -8.07
N THR A 111 -9.78 -5.45 -9.34
CA THR A 111 -8.91 -6.01 -10.39
C THR A 111 -8.24 -4.88 -11.17
N GLY A 112 -7.20 -5.21 -11.93
CA GLY A 112 -6.51 -4.27 -12.80
C GLY A 112 -6.07 -4.92 -14.10
N LEU A 113 -5.50 -4.14 -15.00
CA LEU A 113 -5.00 -4.62 -16.29
C LEU A 113 -4.18 -5.91 -16.21
N PRO A 114 -3.26 -6.09 -15.24
CA PRO A 114 -2.51 -7.34 -15.16
C PRO A 114 -3.37 -8.59 -14.97
N GLN A 115 -4.47 -8.50 -14.21
CA GLN A 115 -5.42 -9.58 -14.00
C GLN A 115 -6.29 -9.79 -15.24
N GLU A 116 -6.77 -8.72 -15.86
CA GLU A 116 -7.58 -8.74 -17.09
C GLU A 116 -6.82 -9.37 -18.25
N MET A 117 -5.54 -9.08 -18.37
CA MET A 117 -4.64 -9.62 -19.40
C MET A 117 -4.10 -11.01 -19.03
N GLY A 118 -4.31 -11.50 -17.81
CA GLY A 118 -3.83 -12.79 -17.35
C GLY A 118 -2.30 -12.90 -17.33
N LEU A 119 -1.60 -11.80 -16.96
CA LEU A 119 -0.15 -11.76 -16.97
C LEU A 119 0.44 -12.82 -16.03
N PRO A 120 1.53 -13.51 -16.42
CA PRO A 120 2.08 -14.63 -15.65
C PRO A 120 2.45 -14.30 -14.21
N PHE A 121 2.96 -13.09 -13.96
CA PHE A 121 3.39 -12.66 -12.63
C PHE A 121 2.31 -11.89 -11.85
N ALA A 122 1.12 -11.72 -12.44
CA ALA A 122 0.01 -11.06 -11.77
C ALA A 122 -0.57 -11.95 -10.66
N PRO A 123 -0.76 -11.43 -9.43
CA PRO A 123 -1.49 -12.17 -8.40
C PRO A 123 -2.95 -12.36 -8.83
N LYS A 124 -3.58 -13.45 -8.44
CA LYS A 124 -5.01 -13.67 -8.73
C LYS A 124 -5.88 -12.62 -8.05
N GLN A 125 -5.55 -12.30 -6.80
CA GLN A 125 -6.17 -11.22 -6.04
C GLN A 125 -5.12 -10.15 -5.73
N PRO A 126 -5.15 -9.00 -6.39
CA PRO A 126 -4.18 -7.92 -6.15
C PRO A 126 -4.35 -7.30 -4.76
N ILE A 127 -5.55 -7.33 -4.21
CA ILE A 127 -5.83 -6.91 -2.83
C ILE A 127 -6.58 -8.04 -2.12
N VAL A 128 -6.09 -8.47 -0.96
CA VAL A 128 -6.72 -9.48 -0.10
C VAL A 128 -7.20 -8.83 1.18
N VAL A 129 -8.48 -8.98 1.51
CA VAL A 129 -9.05 -8.49 2.76
C VAL A 129 -8.96 -9.58 3.84
N ARG A 130 -8.49 -9.19 5.03
CA ARG A 130 -8.50 -10.02 6.23
C ARG A 130 -9.56 -9.53 7.20
N ASP A 131 -10.44 -10.42 7.60
CA ASP A 131 -11.54 -10.11 8.52
C ASP A 131 -11.17 -10.38 9.99
N GLU A 132 -10.09 -11.13 10.24
CA GLU A 132 -9.62 -11.43 11.58
C GLU A 132 -9.16 -10.15 12.31
N PRO A 133 -9.47 -10.00 13.61
CA PRO A 133 -9.25 -8.75 14.35
C PRO A 133 -7.78 -8.39 14.58
N ASP A 134 -6.85 -9.33 14.39
CA ASP A 134 -5.42 -9.17 14.60
C ASP A 134 -4.60 -9.22 13.28
N ARG A 135 -5.26 -9.18 12.12
CA ARG A 135 -4.62 -9.24 10.80
C ARG A 135 -4.79 -7.93 10.02
N PRO A 136 -3.86 -7.58 9.10
CA PRO A 136 -2.68 -8.35 8.68
C PRO A 136 -1.50 -8.25 9.65
N GLN A 137 -0.65 -9.29 9.64
CA GLN A 137 0.62 -9.34 10.36
C GLN A 137 1.75 -9.63 9.37
N PRO A 138 2.89 -8.89 9.41
CA PRO A 138 3.99 -9.08 8.45
C PRO A 138 4.45 -10.54 8.33
N ARG A 139 4.62 -11.24 9.45
CA ARG A 139 5.08 -12.62 9.49
C ARG A 139 4.09 -13.62 8.86
N LEU A 140 2.80 -13.34 8.94
CA LEU A 140 1.75 -14.28 8.54
C LEU A 140 1.16 -13.98 7.16
N ASP A 141 1.26 -12.73 6.70
CA ASP A 141 0.51 -12.28 5.53
C ASP A 141 1.37 -11.73 4.38
N ARG A 142 2.63 -11.37 4.64
CA ARG A 142 3.48 -10.76 3.61
C ARG A 142 3.66 -11.63 2.37
N ASP A 143 3.61 -12.95 2.52
CA ASP A 143 3.81 -13.92 1.43
C ASP A 143 2.52 -14.29 0.69
N THR A 144 1.40 -13.61 0.96
CA THR A 144 0.12 -13.83 0.26
C THR A 144 0.30 -13.65 -1.25
N GLU A 145 -0.18 -14.63 -2.06
CA GLU A 145 0.03 -14.68 -3.51
C GLU A 145 1.51 -14.52 -3.90
N ALA A 146 2.38 -15.29 -3.25
CA ALA A 146 3.84 -15.22 -3.42
C ALA A 146 4.43 -13.82 -3.14
N GLY A 147 3.82 -13.05 -2.24
CA GLY A 147 4.24 -11.70 -1.88
C GLY A 147 3.77 -10.60 -2.86
N MET A 148 2.93 -10.94 -3.82
CA MET A 148 2.45 -10.01 -4.85
C MET A 148 1.13 -9.33 -4.51
N SER A 149 0.38 -9.81 -3.50
CA SER A 149 -0.83 -9.13 -3.04
C SER A 149 -0.56 -8.08 -1.98
N VAL A 150 -1.36 -7.02 -2.01
CA VAL A 150 -1.52 -6.09 -0.90
C VAL A 150 -2.57 -6.68 0.04
N VAL A 151 -2.27 -6.76 1.33
CA VAL A 151 -3.21 -7.28 2.33
C VAL A 151 -3.79 -6.13 3.14
N VAL A 152 -5.12 -6.01 3.12
CA VAL A 152 -5.85 -4.98 3.88
C VAL A 152 -6.65 -5.66 4.98
N GLY A 153 -6.68 -5.08 6.16
CA GLY A 153 -7.48 -5.58 7.26
C GLY A 153 -7.78 -4.53 8.29
N ARG A 154 -8.53 -4.92 9.32
CA ARG A 154 -8.96 -4.00 10.39
C ARG A 154 -9.63 -2.74 9.84
N ILE A 155 -10.41 -2.87 8.77
CA ILE A 155 -11.23 -1.80 8.24
C ILE A 155 -12.28 -1.43 9.29
N ARG A 156 -12.34 -0.17 9.70
CA ARG A 156 -13.25 0.29 10.76
C ARG A 156 -13.44 1.80 10.73
N PRO A 157 -14.52 2.34 11.32
CA PRO A 157 -14.71 3.78 11.44
C PRO A 157 -13.55 4.47 12.15
N CYS A 158 -13.21 5.67 11.71
CA CYS A 158 -12.23 6.54 12.34
C CYS A 158 -12.95 7.72 13.01
N LYS A 159 -12.47 8.14 14.20
CA LYS A 159 -13.07 9.28 14.93
C LYS A 159 -12.55 10.63 14.45
N VAL A 160 -11.49 10.65 13.65
CA VAL A 160 -10.82 11.86 13.17
C VAL A 160 -11.09 12.07 11.69
N LEU A 161 -10.98 11.00 10.90
CA LEU A 161 -11.40 10.92 9.50
C LEU A 161 -12.57 9.94 9.38
N ASP A 162 -12.91 9.46 8.18
CA ASP A 162 -14.06 8.59 8.01
C ASP A 162 -13.74 7.14 8.39
N PHE A 163 -12.65 6.59 7.85
CA PHE A 163 -12.24 5.21 8.06
C PHE A 163 -10.76 5.08 8.38
N LYS A 164 -10.41 3.95 8.98
CA LYS A 164 -9.02 3.53 9.20
C LYS A 164 -8.86 2.04 8.98
N MET A 165 -7.66 1.65 8.53
CA MET A 165 -7.32 0.28 8.19
C MET A 165 -5.84 0.02 8.38
N LEU A 166 -5.44 -1.24 8.31
CA LEU A 166 -4.05 -1.65 8.16
C LEU A 166 -3.83 -2.15 6.73
N VAL A 167 -2.72 -1.75 6.16
CA VAL A 167 -2.26 -2.19 4.84
C VAL A 167 -0.89 -2.84 5.00
N LEU A 168 -0.71 -4.01 4.42
CA LEU A 168 0.56 -4.73 4.43
C LEU A 168 0.99 -5.06 3.01
N VAL A 169 2.25 -4.86 2.74
CA VAL A 169 2.87 -5.21 1.47
C VAL A 169 4.23 -5.88 1.68
N HIS A 170 4.56 -6.88 0.86
CA HIS A 170 5.92 -7.39 0.81
C HIS A 170 6.81 -6.39 0.06
N ASN A 171 7.64 -5.64 0.81
CA ASN A 171 8.40 -4.50 0.29
C ASN A 171 9.44 -4.87 -0.78
N THR A 172 10.06 -6.03 -0.70
CA THR A 172 11.08 -6.46 -1.67
C THR A 172 10.51 -7.21 -2.88
N ILE A 173 9.28 -7.74 -2.78
CA ILE A 173 8.58 -8.42 -3.88
C ILE A 173 7.59 -7.45 -4.51
N ARG A 174 6.41 -7.25 -3.93
CA ARG A 174 5.40 -6.32 -4.49
C ARG A 174 5.93 -4.89 -4.57
N GLY A 175 6.67 -4.44 -3.56
CA GLY A 175 7.23 -3.07 -3.51
C GLY A 175 8.44 -2.84 -4.43
N ALA A 176 9.04 -3.89 -4.99
CA ALA A 176 10.27 -3.76 -5.79
C ALA A 176 10.30 -4.76 -6.95
N ALA A 177 11.02 -5.89 -6.80
CA ALA A 177 11.36 -6.80 -7.90
C ALA A 177 10.14 -7.37 -8.64
N GLY A 178 9.11 -7.78 -7.89
CA GLY A 178 7.90 -8.36 -8.49
C GLY A 178 7.11 -7.37 -9.32
N THR A 179 6.98 -6.13 -8.86
CA THR A 179 6.32 -5.07 -9.65
C THR A 179 7.15 -4.69 -10.87
N ALA A 180 8.48 -4.70 -10.79
CA ALA A 180 9.33 -4.45 -11.96
C ALA A 180 9.12 -5.52 -13.06
N ILE A 181 9.05 -6.81 -12.67
CA ILE A 181 8.75 -7.91 -13.60
C ILE A 181 7.36 -7.73 -14.21
N LEU A 182 6.33 -7.50 -13.38
CA LEU A 182 4.95 -7.33 -13.84
C LEU A 182 4.80 -6.14 -14.79
N ASN A 183 5.49 -5.03 -14.55
CA ASN A 183 5.53 -3.89 -15.46
C ASN A 183 6.19 -4.25 -16.79
N GLY A 184 7.26 -5.06 -16.76
CA GLY A 184 7.90 -5.57 -17.97
C GLY A 184 6.99 -6.48 -18.80
N GLU A 185 6.24 -7.36 -18.15
CA GLU A 185 5.21 -8.19 -18.80
C GLU A 185 4.12 -7.32 -19.43
N LEU A 186 3.61 -6.33 -18.68
CA LEU A 186 2.56 -5.42 -19.15
C LEU A 186 3.01 -4.63 -20.38
N LEU A 187 4.22 -4.07 -20.36
CA LEU A 187 4.79 -3.34 -21.50
C LEU A 187 4.94 -4.23 -22.73
N LYS A 188 5.39 -5.47 -22.55
CA LYS A 188 5.54 -6.44 -23.64
C LYS A 188 4.20 -6.76 -24.31
N GLU A 189 3.13 -6.92 -23.54
CA GLU A 189 1.81 -7.27 -24.06
C GLU A 189 1.07 -6.07 -24.70
N GLN A 190 1.46 -4.85 -24.33
CA GLN A 190 0.90 -3.63 -24.90
C GLN A 190 1.62 -3.18 -26.19
N GLY A 191 2.77 -3.76 -26.54
CA GLY A 191 3.60 -3.41 -27.72
C GLY A 191 4.61 -2.34 -27.37
#